data_16c8099147429f72e43deb212ec20972
#
_entry.id   16c8099147429f72e43deb212ec20972
#
_cell.length_a   1.000
_cell.length_b   1.000
_cell.length_c   1.000
_cell.angle_alpha   90.00
_cell.angle_beta   90.00
_cell.angle_gamma   90.00
#
_symmetry.space_group_name_H-M   'P 1'
#
loop_
_entity.id
_entity.type
_entity.pdbx_description
1 polymer ?
#
loop_
_entity_poly.entity_id
_entity_poly.type
_entity_poly.pdbx_seq_one_letter_code
_entity_poly.pdbx_strand_id
1 'polypeptide(L)'
;MGIIAEIIAFAKEAEWGGAVIMVIGVMAMAISFERWWKIHFQYSVNSRAFMAKLKKYILSDNIDRAISLCNSKPHALLPRVLKSGLTRAKDTPEDIQNAIDEATLEVLPKLEARALYLPTLANISTLIGLLATVLGLVLAFRSSGDQVDAVTRQSYLQKAIALAMHTTVLGLLVAIPALLVHTILSSKINSIISDIDQYSVKLINLLSAAQKAGTRGQKKVDEEDEARAND
;
A
#
# COMPACT_ATOMS: atom_id res chain seq x y z
N MET A 1 26.32 -15.57 -8.59
CA MET A 1 27.24 -14.54 -8.03
C MET A 1 27.72 -13.52 -9.06
N GLY A 2 27.64 -13.79 -10.39
CA GLY A 2 28.15 -12.90 -11.44
C GLY A 2 27.43 -11.55 -11.55
N ILE A 3 26.09 -11.55 -11.65
CA ILE A 3 25.31 -10.33 -11.97
C ILE A 3 25.41 -9.24 -10.90
N ILE A 4 25.40 -9.61 -9.62
CA ILE A 4 25.51 -8.63 -8.51
C ILE A 4 26.91 -8.02 -8.48
N ALA A 5 27.96 -8.83 -8.73
CA ALA A 5 29.34 -8.34 -8.79
C ALA A 5 29.55 -7.39 -9.98
N GLU A 6 28.95 -7.68 -11.13
CA GLU A 6 28.97 -6.79 -12.30
C GLU A 6 28.26 -5.47 -12.04
N ILE A 7 27.07 -5.48 -11.39
CA ILE A 7 26.36 -4.26 -11.01
C ILE A 7 27.18 -3.41 -10.05
N ILE A 8 27.87 -4.02 -9.07
CA ILE A 8 28.73 -3.30 -8.12
C ILE A 8 29.97 -2.73 -8.82
N ALA A 9 30.58 -3.47 -9.73
CA ALA A 9 31.70 -2.98 -10.52
C ALA A 9 31.28 -1.81 -11.41
N PHE A 10 30.14 -1.94 -12.06
CA PHE A 10 29.52 -0.91 -12.89
C PHE A 10 29.17 0.38 -12.10
N ALA A 11 28.70 0.22 -10.86
CA ALA A 11 28.43 1.36 -9.97
C ALA A 11 29.71 2.05 -9.47
N LYS A 12 30.82 1.32 -9.31
CA LYS A 12 32.13 1.87 -8.95
C LYS A 12 32.74 2.70 -10.09
N GLU A 13 32.56 2.30 -11.33
CA GLU A 13 33.03 3.04 -12.50
C GLU A 13 32.21 4.32 -12.75
N ALA A 14 30.95 4.34 -12.31
CA ALA A 14 30.03 5.46 -12.49
C ALA A 14 30.24 6.62 -11.49
N GLU A 15 31.39 6.66 -10.81
CA GLU A 15 31.77 7.69 -9.81
C GLU A 15 30.67 7.95 -8.75
N TRP A 16 30.45 9.22 -8.33
CA TRP A 16 29.49 9.62 -7.30
C TRP A 16 28.03 9.31 -7.69
N GLY A 17 27.67 9.44 -8.96
CA GLY A 17 26.31 9.22 -9.46
C GLY A 17 25.86 7.76 -9.29
N GLY A 18 26.73 6.80 -9.59
CA GLY A 18 26.48 5.38 -9.41
C GLY A 18 26.28 5.00 -7.93
N ALA A 19 27.09 5.57 -7.03
CA ALA A 19 26.97 5.32 -5.60
C ALA A 19 25.62 5.81 -5.04
N VAL A 20 25.17 7.01 -5.43
CA VAL A 20 23.87 7.56 -5.00
C VAL A 20 22.71 6.70 -5.51
N ILE A 21 22.73 6.27 -6.77
CA ILE A 21 21.71 5.39 -7.35
C ILE A 21 21.66 4.05 -6.61
N MET A 22 22.80 3.47 -6.24
CA MET A 22 22.85 2.24 -5.47
C MET A 22 22.23 2.38 -4.08
N VAL A 23 22.48 3.49 -3.37
CA VAL A 23 21.82 3.77 -2.08
C VAL A 23 20.30 3.86 -2.24
N ILE A 24 19.82 4.57 -3.26
CA ILE A 24 18.40 4.67 -3.57
C ILE A 24 17.82 3.27 -3.89
N GLY A 25 18.54 2.46 -4.64
CA GLY A 25 18.14 1.09 -4.98
C GLY A 25 17.98 0.20 -3.76
N VAL A 26 18.93 0.26 -2.82
CA VAL A 26 18.85 -0.47 -1.54
C VAL A 26 17.66 0.00 -0.71
N MET A 27 17.43 1.31 -0.63
CA MET A 27 16.26 1.87 0.07
C MET A 27 14.94 1.42 -0.58
N ALA A 28 14.83 1.49 -1.90
CA ALA A 28 13.65 1.05 -2.62
C ALA A 28 13.39 -0.44 -2.43
N MET A 29 14.43 -1.27 -2.44
CA MET A 29 14.33 -2.70 -2.18
C MET A 29 13.89 -3.01 -0.75
N ALA A 30 14.44 -2.32 0.25
CA ALA A 30 14.06 -2.48 1.65
C ALA A 30 12.59 -2.11 1.89
N ILE A 31 12.12 -0.98 1.34
CA ILE A 31 10.73 -0.55 1.42
C ILE A 31 9.81 -1.55 0.69
N SER A 32 10.20 -2.01 -0.50
CA SER A 32 9.45 -2.98 -1.29
C SER A 32 9.22 -4.27 -0.51
N PHE A 33 10.27 -4.82 0.10
CA PHE A 33 10.21 -6.05 0.87
C PHE A 33 9.37 -5.90 2.15
N GLU A 34 9.59 -4.81 2.91
CA GLU A 34 8.81 -4.50 4.13
C GLU A 34 7.32 -4.41 3.81
N ARG A 35 6.96 -3.68 2.74
CA ARG A 35 5.58 -3.45 2.35
C ARG A 35 4.92 -4.69 1.77
N TRP A 36 5.62 -5.42 0.94
CA TRP A 36 5.15 -6.70 0.41
C TRP A 36 4.74 -7.64 1.55
N TRP A 37 5.63 -7.79 2.55
CA TRP A 37 5.37 -8.63 3.71
C TRP A 37 4.16 -8.17 4.51
N LYS A 38 4.09 -6.88 4.87
CA LYS A 38 2.98 -6.33 5.68
C LYS A 38 1.63 -6.43 4.97
N ILE A 39 1.57 -6.05 3.70
CA ILE A 39 0.32 -6.03 2.95
C ILE A 39 -0.19 -7.45 2.69
N HIS A 40 0.73 -8.38 2.37
CA HIS A 40 0.33 -9.75 2.03
C HIS A 40 -0.01 -10.61 3.26
N PHE A 41 0.77 -10.48 4.34
CA PHE A 41 0.63 -11.34 5.52
C PHE A 41 -0.15 -10.71 6.68
N GLN A 42 -0.07 -9.41 6.88
CA GLN A 42 -0.70 -8.77 8.05
C GLN A 42 -2.05 -8.14 7.74
N TYR A 43 -2.18 -7.41 6.64
CA TYR A 43 -3.38 -6.60 6.37
C TYR A 43 -4.44 -7.36 5.57
N SER A 44 -4.07 -8.39 4.82
CA SER A 44 -4.98 -9.17 4.01
C SER A 44 -5.72 -10.24 4.84
N VAL A 45 -7.03 -10.29 4.64
CA VAL A 45 -7.90 -11.32 5.17
C VAL A 45 -8.81 -11.82 4.05
N ASN A 46 -9.28 -13.05 4.14
CA ASN A 46 -10.33 -13.51 3.22
C ASN A 46 -11.67 -12.85 3.61
N SER A 47 -11.91 -11.67 3.02
CA SER A 47 -13.03 -10.78 3.34
C SER A 47 -14.39 -11.47 3.18
N ARG A 48 -14.53 -12.34 2.17
CA ARG A 48 -15.78 -13.09 1.91
C ARG A 48 -16.07 -14.11 3.02
N ALA A 49 -15.09 -14.92 3.39
CA ALA A 49 -15.23 -15.92 4.43
C ALA A 49 -15.42 -15.28 5.82
N PHE A 50 -14.72 -14.17 6.08
CA PHE A 50 -14.87 -13.40 7.29
C PHE A 50 -16.29 -12.82 7.42
N MET A 51 -16.78 -12.16 6.39
CA MET A 51 -18.11 -11.55 6.39
C MET A 51 -19.23 -12.58 6.46
N ALA A 52 -19.07 -13.76 5.86
CA ALA A 52 -20.03 -14.86 6.00
C ALA A 52 -20.21 -15.33 7.46
N LYS A 53 -19.08 -15.43 8.20
CA LYS A 53 -19.11 -15.76 9.64
C LYS A 53 -19.71 -14.61 10.46
N LEU A 54 -19.32 -13.38 10.15
CA LEU A 54 -19.84 -12.19 10.83
C LEU A 54 -21.36 -12.07 10.67
N LYS A 55 -21.86 -12.22 9.45
CA LYS A 55 -23.30 -12.24 9.15
C LYS A 55 -24.06 -13.26 10.00
N LYS A 56 -23.51 -14.48 10.16
CA LYS A 56 -24.14 -15.52 10.99
C LYS A 56 -24.32 -15.08 12.44
N TYR A 57 -23.30 -14.41 13.03
CA TYR A 57 -23.39 -13.93 14.42
C TYR A 57 -24.37 -12.76 14.56
N ILE A 58 -24.40 -11.84 13.62
CA ILE A 58 -25.33 -10.70 13.62
C ILE A 58 -26.79 -11.20 13.53
N LEU A 59 -27.08 -12.13 12.62
CA LEU A 59 -28.42 -12.70 12.45
C LEU A 59 -28.89 -13.56 13.65
N SER A 60 -27.97 -14.06 14.47
CA SER A 60 -28.27 -14.77 15.72
C SER A 60 -28.27 -13.85 16.94
N ASP A 61 -28.30 -12.54 16.74
CA ASP A 61 -28.29 -11.49 17.78
C ASP A 61 -27.13 -11.58 18.78
N ASN A 62 -25.99 -12.17 18.32
CA ASN A 62 -24.80 -12.41 19.14
C ASN A 62 -23.69 -11.40 18.79
N ILE A 63 -23.91 -10.12 19.10
CA ILE A 63 -22.98 -9.02 18.80
C ILE A 63 -21.62 -9.23 19.49
N ASP A 64 -21.59 -9.74 20.72
CA ASP A 64 -20.35 -10.01 21.46
C ASP A 64 -19.47 -11.04 20.77
N ARG A 65 -20.04 -12.09 20.19
CA ARG A 65 -19.30 -13.07 19.38
C ARG A 65 -18.83 -12.48 18.05
N ALA A 66 -19.60 -11.56 17.46
CA ALA A 66 -19.18 -10.84 16.27
C ALA A 66 -17.96 -9.95 16.56
N ILE A 67 -17.95 -9.24 17.69
CA ILE A 67 -16.80 -8.43 18.16
C ILE A 67 -15.59 -9.33 18.48
N SER A 68 -15.80 -10.47 19.15
CA SER A 68 -14.73 -11.43 19.45
C SER A 68 -14.10 -12.00 18.18
N LEU A 69 -14.91 -12.25 17.14
CA LEU A 69 -14.40 -12.66 15.81
C LEU A 69 -13.50 -11.57 15.20
N CYS A 70 -13.86 -10.31 15.32
CA CYS A 70 -13.02 -9.20 14.86
C CYS A 70 -11.69 -9.13 15.63
N ASN A 71 -11.73 -9.36 16.95
CA ASN A 71 -10.54 -9.38 17.80
C ASN A 71 -9.60 -10.55 17.51
N SER A 72 -10.07 -11.64 16.90
CA SER A 72 -9.22 -12.78 16.55
C SER A 72 -8.17 -12.45 15.45
N LYS A 73 -8.32 -11.33 14.75
CA LYS A 73 -7.41 -10.86 13.70
C LYS A 73 -7.03 -9.38 13.88
N PRO A 74 -6.24 -9.05 14.92
CA PRO A 74 -6.00 -7.65 15.33
C PRO A 74 -5.20 -6.84 14.30
N HIS A 75 -4.42 -7.50 13.43
CA HIS A 75 -3.60 -6.85 12.42
C HIS A 75 -4.35 -6.61 11.09
N ALA A 76 -5.44 -7.33 10.84
CA ALA A 76 -6.23 -7.15 9.63
C ALA A 76 -7.10 -5.88 9.73
N LEU A 77 -7.10 -5.07 8.67
CA LEU A 77 -7.73 -3.76 8.69
C LEU A 77 -9.26 -3.84 8.60
N LEU A 78 -9.79 -4.72 7.75
CA LEU A 78 -11.24 -4.91 7.60
C LEU A 78 -11.93 -5.29 8.93
N PRO A 79 -11.48 -6.30 9.71
CA PRO A 79 -12.06 -6.58 11.03
C PRO A 79 -12.00 -5.41 12.00
N ARG A 80 -10.93 -4.60 11.94
CA ARG A 80 -10.77 -3.43 12.81
C ARG A 80 -11.82 -2.36 12.52
N VAL A 81 -12.06 -2.06 11.25
CA VAL A 81 -13.10 -1.11 10.83
C VAL A 81 -14.50 -1.62 11.14
N LEU A 82 -14.80 -2.88 10.81
CA LEU A 82 -16.11 -3.47 11.11
C LEU A 82 -16.40 -3.55 12.61
N LYS A 83 -15.36 -3.72 13.44
CA LYS A 83 -15.50 -3.70 14.90
C LYS A 83 -16.03 -2.37 15.41
N SER A 84 -15.57 -1.21 14.88
CA SER A 84 -16.06 0.10 15.33
C SER A 84 -17.54 0.27 15.06
N GLY A 85 -18.04 -0.17 13.89
CA GLY A 85 -19.49 -0.20 13.61
C GLY A 85 -20.26 -1.17 14.51
N LEU A 86 -19.70 -2.36 14.82
CA LEU A 86 -20.34 -3.33 15.71
C LEU A 86 -20.45 -2.84 17.16
N THR A 87 -19.49 -2.08 17.65
CA THR A 87 -19.56 -1.52 19.01
C THR A 87 -20.70 -0.50 19.16
N ARG A 88 -21.15 0.09 18.06
CA ARG A 88 -22.31 1.01 17.99
C ARG A 88 -23.54 0.34 17.36
N ALA A 89 -23.64 -0.98 17.39
CA ALA A 89 -24.69 -1.74 16.73
C ALA A 89 -26.13 -1.40 17.23
N LYS A 90 -26.27 -0.77 18.39
CA LYS A 90 -27.55 -0.35 18.97
C LYS A 90 -27.91 1.11 18.66
N ASP A 91 -26.97 1.87 18.13
CA ASP A 91 -27.13 3.30 17.83
C ASP A 91 -27.83 3.50 16.47
N THR A 92 -27.99 4.75 16.07
CA THR A 92 -28.61 5.06 14.77
C THR A 92 -27.72 4.60 13.61
N PRO A 93 -28.29 4.31 12.42
CA PRO A 93 -27.49 3.97 11.24
C PRO A 93 -26.44 5.02 10.89
N GLU A 94 -26.71 6.29 11.17
CA GLU A 94 -25.78 7.41 10.97
C GLU A 94 -24.59 7.33 11.95
N ASP A 95 -24.83 7.00 13.22
CA ASP A 95 -23.77 6.84 14.22
C ASP A 95 -22.88 5.63 13.90
N ILE A 96 -23.48 4.55 13.41
CA ILE A 96 -22.74 3.37 12.95
C ILE A 96 -21.84 3.73 11.76
N GLN A 97 -22.39 4.48 10.78
CA GLN A 97 -21.63 4.96 9.63
C GLN A 97 -20.46 5.85 10.06
N ASN A 98 -20.73 6.85 10.92
CA ASN A 98 -19.70 7.76 11.41
C ASN A 98 -18.55 7.00 12.13
N ALA A 99 -18.87 6.01 12.95
CA ALA A 99 -17.86 5.20 13.62
C ALA A 99 -17.03 4.36 12.67
N ILE A 100 -17.62 3.87 11.58
CA ILE A 100 -16.91 3.13 10.51
C ILE A 100 -16.00 4.07 9.74
N ASP A 101 -16.49 5.27 9.38
CA ASP A 101 -15.73 6.26 8.63
C ASP A 101 -14.53 6.77 9.44
N GLU A 102 -14.72 7.06 10.73
CA GLU A 102 -13.65 7.43 11.65
C GLU A 102 -12.56 6.34 11.70
N ALA A 103 -12.96 5.08 11.88
CA ALA A 103 -12.02 3.97 11.90
C ALA A 103 -11.32 3.75 10.55
N THR A 104 -12.02 4.00 9.43
CA THR A 104 -11.44 3.92 8.08
C THR A 104 -10.37 5.00 7.90
N LEU A 105 -10.65 6.23 8.30
CA LEU A 105 -9.68 7.33 8.25
C LEU A 105 -8.44 7.06 9.13
N GLU A 106 -8.58 6.33 10.24
CA GLU A 106 -7.45 5.92 11.09
C GLU A 106 -6.56 4.86 10.42
N VAL A 107 -7.14 3.92 9.67
CA VAL A 107 -6.40 2.78 9.10
C VAL A 107 -5.82 3.08 7.71
N LEU A 108 -6.43 3.98 6.95
CA LEU A 108 -6.02 4.31 5.58
C LEU A 108 -4.57 4.80 5.48
N PRO A 109 -4.10 5.76 6.33
CA PRO A 109 -2.70 6.18 6.28
C PRO A 109 -1.71 5.05 6.61
N LYS A 110 -2.10 4.10 7.47
CA LYS A 110 -1.26 2.94 7.81
C LYS A 110 -1.10 1.98 6.64
N LEU A 111 -2.14 1.87 5.81
CA LEU A 111 -2.14 1.03 4.62
C LEU A 111 -1.27 1.63 3.51
N GLU A 112 -1.42 2.92 3.23
CA GLU A 112 -0.72 3.63 2.16
C GLU A 112 0.70 4.05 2.52
N ALA A 113 1.01 4.19 3.82
CA ALA A 113 2.30 4.66 4.30
C ALA A 113 3.46 3.94 3.61
N ARG A 114 4.51 4.68 3.28
CA ARG A 114 5.75 4.24 2.63
C ARG A 114 5.59 3.63 1.21
N ALA A 115 4.42 3.12 0.81
CA ALA A 115 4.21 2.66 -0.56
C ALA A 115 4.33 3.82 -1.57
N LEU A 116 3.91 5.02 -1.17
CA LEU A 116 4.00 6.25 -1.96
C LEU A 116 5.45 6.72 -2.23
N TYR A 117 6.42 6.28 -1.43
CA TYR A 117 7.84 6.64 -1.66
C TYR A 117 8.46 5.86 -2.82
N LEU A 118 7.93 4.69 -3.19
CA LEU A 118 8.51 3.87 -4.25
C LEU A 118 8.56 4.57 -5.62
N PRO A 119 7.46 5.17 -6.13
CA PRO A 119 7.51 5.91 -7.39
C PRO A 119 8.39 7.15 -7.31
N THR A 120 8.45 7.81 -6.15
CA THR A 120 9.33 8.96 -5.94
C THR A 120 10.80 8.54 -6.01
N LEU A 121 11.20 7.45 -5.35
CA LEU A 121 12.57 6.92 -5.41
C LEU A 121 12.94 6.46 -6.83
N ALA A 122 12.02 5.84 -7.55
CA ALA A 122 12.22 5.45 -8.94
C ALA A 122 12.47 6.67 -9.83
N ASN A 123 11.64 7.72 -9.72
CA ASN A 123 11.80 8.94 -10.47
C ASN A 123 13.12 9.64 -10.15
N ILE A 124 13.49 9.77 -8.87
CA ILE A 124 14.76 10.35 -8.45
C ILE A 124 15.95 9.55 -9.01
N SER A 125 15.89 8.21 -8.98
CA SER A 125 16.93 7.36 -9.54
C SER A 125 17.14 7.60 -11.02
N THR A 126 16.05 7.73 -11.80
CA THR A 126 16.12 8.03 -13.23
C THR A 126 16.68 9.42 -13.49
N LEU A 127 16.23 10.44 -12.73
CA LEU A 127 16.72 11.82 -12.89
C LEU A 127 18.19 11.96 -12.50
N ILE A 128 18.67 11.27 -11.47
CA ILE A 128 20.10 11.25 -11.11
C ILE A 128 20.92 10.56 -12.20
N GLY A 129 20.42 9.45 -12.76
CA GLY A 129 21.04 8.79 -13.90
C GLY A 129 21.20 9.73 -15.09
N LEU A 130 20.15 10.46 -15.45
CA LEU A 130 20.18 11.46 -16.52
C LEU A 130 21.11 12.64 -16.19
N LEU A 131 21.06 13.17 -14.98
CA LEU A 131 21.94 14.26 -14.54
C LEU A 131 23.40 13.84 -14.65
N ALA A 132 23.74 12.63 -14.22
CA ALA A 132 25.11 12.12 -14.29
C ALA A 132 25.59 12.00 -15.75
N THR A 133 24.74 11.63 -16.70
CA THR A 133 25.12 11.63 -18.13
C THR A 133 25.40 13.03 -18.66
N VAL A 134 24.56 14.00 -18.35
CA VAL A 134 24.76 15.38 -18.79
C VAL A 134 26.05 15.95 -18.21
N LEU A 135 26.29 15.78 -16.91
CA LEU A 135 27.53 16.23 -16.26
C LEU A 135 28.77 15.50 -16.81
N GLY A 136 28.69 14.20 -17.03
CA GLY A 136 29.77 13.41 -17.62
C GLY A 136 30.18 13.92 -19.02
N LEU A 137 29.18 14.23 -19.86
CA LEU A 137 29.44 14.81 -21.19
C LEU A 137 30.05 16.23 -21.12
N VAL A 138 29.53 17.09 -20.26
CA VAL A 138 30.07 18.42 -20.02
C VAL A 138 31.55 18.36 -19.61
N LEU A 139 31.88 17.50 -18.66
CA LEU A 139 33.25 17.28 -18.18
C LEU A 139 34.14 16.72 -19.30
N ALA A 140 33.64 15.77 -20.09
CA ALA A 140 34.37 15.18 -21.20
C ALA A 140 34.76 16.23 -22.24
N PHE A 141 33.84 17.13 -22.62
CA PHE A 141 34.13 18.22 -23.56
C PHE A 141 35.05 19.27 -22.98
N ARG A 142 34.95 19.61 -21.69
CA ARG A 142 35.84 20.59 -21.04
C ARG A 142 37.27 20.07 -20.90
N SER A 143 37.49 18.79 -20.63
CA SER A 143 38.82 18.19 -20.49
C SER A 143 39.47 17.85 -21.84
N SER A 144 38.75 17.95 -22.96
CA SER A 144 39.25 17.76 -24.32
C SER A 144 39.90 19.02 -24.91
N GLY A 145 40.57 19.87 -24.11
CA GLY A 145 41.18 21.13 -24.55
C GLY A 145 42.30 20.97 -25.60
N ASP A 146 42.78 22.09 -26.18
CA ASP A 146 43.58 22.19 -27.42
C ASP A 146 44.99 21.54 -27.38
N GLN A 147 45.41 20.94 -26.27
CA GLN A 147 46.78 20.42 -26.08
C GLN A 147 46.92 18.89 -26.26
N VAL A 148 45.87 18.18 -26.66
CA VAL A 148 45.88 16.71 -26.79
C VAL A 148 45.72 16.29 -28.24
N ASP A 149 46.51 15.27 -28.62
CA ASP A 149 46.49 14.66 -29.94
C ASP A 149 45.07 14.21 -30.33
N ALA A 150 44.65 14.39 -31.56
CA ALA A 150 43.30 14.10 -32.04
C ALA A 150 42.82 12.68 -31.75
N VAL A 151 43.72 11.69 -31.83
CA VAL A 151 43.47 10.26 -31.56
C VAL A 151 43.20 10.03 -30.07
N THR A 152 44.03 10.61 -29.21
CA THR A 152 43.87 10.55 -27.75
C THR A 152 42.60 11.25 -27.27
N ARG A 153 42.29 12.39 -27.85
CA ARG A 153 41.04 13.12 -27.60
C ARG A 153 39.80 12.28 -27.94
N GLN A 154 39.80 11.63 -29.11
CA GLN A 154 38.70 10.79 -29.53
C GLN A 154 38.49 9.60 -28.61
N SER A 155 39.56 8.93 -28.22
CA SER A 155 39.46 7.79 -27.29
C SER A 155 38.98 8.17 -25.89
N TYR A 156 39.38 9.35 -25.40
CA TYR A 156 38.93 9.89 -24.14
C TYR A 156 37.42 10.22 -24.16
N LEU A 157 36.94 10.90 -25.21
CA LEU A 157 35.55 11.22 -25.42
C LEU A 157 34.68 9.94 -25.46
N GLN A 158 35.12 8.90 -26.21
CA GLN A 158 34.41 7.63 -26.27
C GLN A 158 34.24 6.98 -24.92
N LYS A 159 35.31 6.93 -24.10
CA LYS A 159 35.27 6.39 -22.75
C LYS A 159 34.33 7.19 -21.83
N ALA A 160 34.42 8.52 -21.88
CA ALA A 160 33.60 9.39 -21.05
C ALA A 160 32.10 9.29 -21.41
N ILE A 161 31.76 9.16 -22.69
CA ILE A 161 30.39 8.95 -23.16
C ILE A 161 29.88 7.59 -22.68
N ALA A 162 30.68 6.52 -22.83
CA ALA A 162 30.33 5.19 -22.39
C ALA A 162 30.06 5.16 -20.87
N LEU A 163 30.93 5.78 -20.07
CA LEU A 163 30.79 5.87 -18.63
C LEU A 163 29.53 6.65 -18.23
N ALA A 164 29.27 7.79 -18.89
CA ALA A 164 28.07 8.57 -18.66
C ALA A 164 26.79 7.76 -18.94
N MET A 165 26.75 6.99 -20.03
CA MET A 165 25.59 6.13 -20.36
C MET A 165 25.36 5.02 -19.32
N HIS A 166 26.42 4.51 -18.69
CA HIS A 166 26.32 3.51 -17.64
C HIS A 166 25.48 3.98 -16.44
N THR A 167 25.60 5.24 -16.04
CA THR A 167 24.81 5.79 -14.90
C THR A 167 23.33 5.83 -15.19
N THR A 168 22.92 6.16 -16.43
CA THR A 168 21.50 6.11 -16.82
C THR A 168 20.96 4.69 -16.83
N VAL A 169 21.73 3.72 -17.32
CA VAL A 169 21.34 2.31 -17.28
C VAL A 169 21.13 1.85 -15.84
N LEU A 170 22.03 2.22 -14.91
CA LEU A 170 21.87 1.91 -13.47
C LEU A 170 20.61 2.57 -12.90
N GLY A 171 20.34 3.83 -13.22
CA GLY A 171 19.13 4.53 -12.79
C GLY A 171 17.84 3.81 -13.23
N LEU A 172 17.79 3.37 -14.48
CA LEU A 172 16.67 2.62 -15.03
C LEU A 172 16.55 1.21 -14.42
N LEU A 173 17.67 0.55 -14.17
CA LEU A 173 17.71 -0.79 -13.56
C LEU A 173 17.13 -0.79 -12.15
N VAL A 174 17.25 0.32 -11.40
CA VAL A 174 16.62 0.52 -10.10
C VAL A 174 15.16 0.97 -10.26
N ALA A 175 14.87 1.89 -11.16
CA ALA A 175 13.56 2.49 -11.32
C ALA A 175 12.49 1.50 -11.80
N ILE A 176 12.80 0.69 -12.80
CA ILE A 176 11.82 -0.23 -13.42
C ILE A 176 11.28 -1.25 -12.40
N PRO A 177 12.11 -2.01 -11.65
CA PRO A 177 11.59 -2.93 -10.63
C PRO A 177 10.82 -2.22 -9.51
N ALA A 178 11.27 -1.04 -9.07
CA ALA A 178 10.59 -0.27 -8.04
C ALA A 178 9.17 0.14 -8.46
N LEU A 179 8.98 0.61 -9.71
CA LEU A 179 7.67 0.93 -10.27
C LEU A 179 6.77 -0.29 -10.44
N LEU A 180 7.32 -1.42 -10.87
CA LEU A 180 6.55 -2.67 -10.99
C LEU A 180 6.03 -3.12 -9.63
N VAL A 181 6.89 -3.14 -8.60
CA VAL A 181 6.48 -3.48 -7.24
C VAL A 181 5.45 -2.48 -6.71
N HIS A 182 5.65 -1.18 -6.92
CA HIS A 182 4.67 -0.16 -6.54
C HIS A 182 3.29 -0.43 -7.16
N THR A 183 3.22 -0.74 -8.45
CA THR A 183 1.95 -1.01 -9.14
C THR A 183 1.23 -2.21 -8.55
N ILE A 184 1.94 -3.29 -8.23
CA ILE A 184 1.37 -4.49 -7.60
C ILE A 184 0.87 -4.17 -6.19
N LEU A 185 1.65 -3.44 -5.40
CA LEU A 185 1.27 -3.04 -4.04
C LEU A 185 0.05 -2.11 -4.05
N SER A 186 0.04 -1.11 -4.93
CA SER A 186 -1.07 -0.16 -5.10
C SER A 186 -2.37 -0.87 -5.48
N SER A 187 -2.32 -1.81 -6.41
CA SER A 187 -3.47 -2.64 -6.78
C SER A 187 -4.02 -3.42 -5.58
N LYS A 188 -3.14 -3.98 -4.74
CA LYS A 188 -3.55 -4.72 -3.54
C LYS A 188 -4.13 -3.79 -2.46
N ILE A 189 -3.54 -2.62 -2.27
CA ILE A 189 -4.05 -1.58 -1.36
C ILE A 189 -5.46 -1.18 -1.77
N ASN A 190 -5.67 -0.85 -3.03
CA ASN A 190 -6.98 -0.48 -3.56
C ASN A 190 -8.02 -1.59 -3.39
N SER A 191 -7.62 -2.86 -3.57
CA SER A 191 -8.48 -4.00 -3.30
C SER A 191 -8.92 -4.08 -1.83
N ILE A 192 -8.01 -3.83 -0.88
CA ILE A 192 -8.33 -3.83 0.56
C ILE A 192 -9.29 -2.67 0.91
N ILE A 193 -9.06 -1.48 0.35
CA ILE A 193 -9.94 -0.31 0.54
C ILE A 193 -11.33 -0.62 0.01
N SER A 194 -11.44 -1.12 -1.21
CA SER A 194 -12.72 -1.52 -1.81
C SER A 194 -13.45 -2.60 -0.99
N ASP A 195 -12.72 -3.55 -0.42
CA ASP A 195 -13.31 -4.54 0.49
C ASP A 195 -13.85 -3.87 1.76
N ILE A 196 -13.12 -2.92 2.35
CA ILE A 196 -13.57 -2.18 3.54
C ILE A 196 -14.87 -1.45 3.21
N ASP A 197 -14.93 -0.67 2.12
CA ASP A 197 -16.11 0.08 1.73
C ASP A 197 -17.30 -0.83 1.47
N GLN A 198 -17.12 -1.89 0.69
CA GLN A 198 -18.18 -2.81 0.35
C GLN A 198 -18.77 -3.52 1.57
N TYR A 199 -17.90 -3.99 2.49
CA TYR A 199 -18.35 -4.72 3.67
C TYR A 199 -18.85 -3.82 4.77
N SER A 200 -18.44 -2.56 4.84
CA SER A 200 -18.99 -1.53 5.71
C SER A 200 -20.46 -1.25 5.39
N VAL A 201 -20.76 -1.01 4.11
CA VAL A 201 -22.16 -0.81 3.66
C VAL A 201 -23.00 -2.07 3.95
N LYS A 202 -22.45 -3.27 3.71
CA LYS A 202 -23.16 -4.51 4.02
C LYS A 202 -23.42 -4.69 5.52
N LEU A 203 -22.49 -4.28 6.38
CA LEU A 203 -22.65 -4.33 7.84
C LEU A 203 -23.78 -3.40 8.30
N ILE A 204 -23.77 -2.15 7.85
CA ILE A 204 -24.79 -1.17 8.22
C ILE A 204 -26.18 -1.67 7.83
N ASN A 205 -26.33 -2.16 6.60
CA ASN A 205 -27.61 -2.70 6.13
C ASN A 205 -28.06 -3.92 6.96
N LEU A 206 -27.13 -4.79 7.36
CA LEU A 206 -27.45 -5.94 8.21
C LEU A 206 -27.87 -5.54 9.62
N LEU A 207 -27.17 -4.57 10.24
CA LEU A 207 -27.52 -4.06 11.57
C LEU A 207 -28.86 -3.35 11.54
N SER A 208 -29.11 -2.49 10.57
CA SER A 208 -30.39 -1.80 10.39
C SER A 208 -31.56 -2.77 10.18
N ALA A 209 -31.34 -3.85 9.41
CA ALA A 209 -32.35 -4.88 9.22
C ALA A 209 -32.63 -5.67 10.50
N ALA A 210 -31.59 -6.01 11.27
CA ALA A 210 -31.71 -6.70 12.56
C ALA A 210 -32.46 -5.85 13.59
N GLN A 211 -32.15 -4.55 13.69
CA GLN A 211 -32.85 -3.59 14.57
C GLN A 211 -34.34 -3.51 14.23
N LYS A 212 -34.68 -3.36 12.94
CA LYS A 212 -36.07 -3.29 12.49
C LYS A 212 -36.85 -4.60 12.77
N ALA A 213 -36.21 -5.75 12.69
CA ALA A 213 -36.81 -7.05 13.01
C ALA A 213 -37.07 -7.18 14.51
N GLY A 214 -36.11 -6.76 15.35
CA GLY A 214 -36.25 -6.73 16.82
C GLY A 214 -37.41 -5.83 17.28
N THR A 215 -37.48 -4.60 16.75
CA THR A 215 -38.55 -3.64 17.08
C THR A 215 -39.93 -4.16 16.67
N ARG A 216 -40.03 -4.86 15.53
CA ARG A 216 -41.30 -5.47 15.08
C ARG A 216 -41.72 -6.65 15.98
N GLY A 217 -40.77 -7.42 16.46
CA GLY A 217 -41.02 -8.54 17.40
C GLY A 217 -41.56 -8.00 18.73
N GLN A 218 -40.90 -6.99 19.27
CA GLN A 218 -41.32 -6.35 20.54
C GLN A 218 -42.73 -5.80 20.47
N LYS A 219 -43.05 -5.05 19.40
CA LYS A 219 -44.39 -4.43 19.21
C LYS A 219 -45.50 -5.46 19.12
N LYS A 220 -45.27 -6.62 18.53
CA LYS A 220 -46.25 -7.72 18.50
C LYS A 220 -46.48 -8.36 19.87
N VAL A 221 -45.42 -8.51 20.68
CA VAL A 221 -45.53 -9.04 22.04
C VAL A 221 -46.32 -8.07 22.91
N ASP A 222 -46.02 -6.75 22.82
CA ASP A 222 -46.71 -5.71 23.57
C ASP A 222 -48.19 -5.63 23.18
N GLU A 223 -48.56 -5.75 21.90
CA GLU A 223 -49.94 -5.81 21.41
C GLU A 223 -50.68 -7.07 21.84
N GLU A 224 -50.02 -8.24 21.95
CA GLU A 224 -50.62 -9.47 22.47
C GLU A 224 -50.81 -9.43 23.98
N ASP A 225 -49.91 -8.80 24.74
CA ASP A 225 -49.99 -8.64 26.18
C ASP A 225 -51.09 -7.63 26.57
N GLU A 226 -51.25 -6.49 25.80
CA GLU A 226 -52.38 -5.56 25.97
C GLU A 226 -53.72 -6.24 25.67
N ALA A 227 -53.80 -7.07 24.61
CA ALA A 227 -55.03 -7.79 24.30
C ALA A 227 -55.43 -8.80 25.40
N ARG A 228 -54.45 -9.47 26.05
CA ARG A 228 -54.70 -10.36 27.17
C ARG A 228 -55.06 -9.66 28.47
N ALA A 229 -54.69 -8.40 28.67
CA ALA A 229 -55.02 -7.64 29.87
C ALA A 229 -56.42 -7.02 29.81
N ASN A 230 -57.03 -6.96 28.61
CA ASN A 230 -58.38 -6.40 28.38
C ASN A 230 -59.49 -7.46 28.28
N ASP A 231 -59.16 -8.73 28.34
CA ASP A 231 -60.08 -9.86 28.48
C ASP A 231 -60.14 -10.35 29.97
#